data_7d4b4590dcabd1a4a6b0007fe6643469
#
_entry.id   7d4b4590dcabd1a4a6b0007fe6643469
#
_cell.length_a   1.000
_cell.length_b   1.000
_cell.length_c   1.000
_cell.angle_alpha   90.00
_cell.angle_beta   90.00
_cell.angle_gamma   90.00
#
_symmetry.space_group_name_H-M   'P 1'
#
loop_
_entity.id
_entity.type
_entity.pdbx_description
1 polymer ?
#
loop_
_entity_poly.entity_id
_entity_poly.type
_entity_poly.pdbx_seq_one_letter_code
_entity_poly.pdbx_strand_id
1 'polypeptide(L)'
;MYQIAQFMTNLFGLKSLVFFLFFLCFTNLSAQNEQAFKIYTAKGKSISYKKMQESSSKKELVLFGEFHDNPITHWLQYELMLSLYDVHQTNLVLGFEMFEQDQQGVVDRYLSGELNEKQFKDSCRLWENYTTDYKPLLDFAKDKKLTCIASNVERKYASLLFKKGRAALDTLSPLIRSQMADNYFKLDTTLSQYIAVREMFPSKGKGMVEAQAFKDATMAKFIMKEMKNNKVVLHFNGAFHSDYYQGILWYIQQEKPAVKALTISTVSQKNINKLDTENLGKADFIICVPESMTKTH
;
A
#
# COMPACT_ATOMS: atom_id res chain seq x y z
N MET A 1 -17.29 72.16 30.48
CA MET A 1 -16.16 71.39 29.91
C MET A 1 -15.89 70.08 30.64
N TYR A 2 -16.08 69.93 31.92
CA TYR A 2 -15.77 68.70 32.69
C TYR A 2 -16.73 67.51 32.33
N GLN A 3 -18.01 67.75 32.05
CA GLN A 3 -18.98 66.67 31.74
C GLN A 3 -18.79 66.03 30.36
N ILE A 4 -18.25 66.77 29.38
CA ILE A 4 -17.97 66.22 28.03
C ILE A 4 -16.74 65.31 28.01
N ALA A 5 -15.72 65.62 28.83
CA ALA A 5 -14.55 64.79 28.95
C ALA A 5 -14.84 63.43 29.57
N GLN A 6 -15.73 63.37 30.55
CA GLN A 6 -16.13 62.13 31.24
C GLN A 6 -17.01 61.22 30.35
N PHE A 7 -17.79 61.83 29.43
CA PHE A 7 -18.60 61.06 28.47
C PHE A 7 -17.69 60.43 27.37
N MET A 8 -16.66 61.17 26.92
CA MET A 8 -15.72 60.64 25.92
C MET A 8 -14.84 59.50 26.45
N THR A 9 -14.39 59.57 27.71
CA THR A 9 -13.62 58.47 28.32
C THR A 9 -14.42 57.19 28.51
N ASN A 10 -15.69 57.28 28.84
CA ASN A 10 -16.59 56.12 28.95
C ASN A 10 -16.90 55.50 27.60
N LEU A 11 -17.01 56.30 26.52
CA LEU A 11 -17.24 55.79 25.16
C LEU A 11 -15.98 55.08 24.59
N PHE A 12 -14.79 55.52 24.93
CA PHE A 12 -13.51 54.87 24.55
C PHE A 12 -13.33 53.54 25.32
N GLY A 13 -13.63 53.51 26.61
CA GLY A 13 -13.59 52.30 27.42
C GLY A 13 -14.56 51.21 26.92
N LEU A 14 -15.80 51.61 26.56
CA LEU A 14 -16.79 50.69 26.05
C LEU A 14 -16.43 50.12 24.65
N LYS A 15 -15.88 50.93 23.76
CA LYS A 15 -15.42 50.52 22.43
C LYS A 15 -14.21 49.57 22.53
N SER A 16 -13.28 49.84 23.45
CA SER A 16 -12.13 48.95 23.69
C SER A 16 -12.56 47.61 24.30
N LEU A 17 -13.52 47.61 25.20
CA LEU A 17 -14.07 46.37 25.81
C LEU A 17 -14.81 45.51 24.78
N VAL A 18 -15.61 46.11 23.88
CA VAL A 18 -16.31 45.41 22.80
C VAL A 18 -15.32 44.83 21.79
N PHE A 19 -14.24 45.57 21.47
CA PHE A 19 -13.19 45.07 20.57
C PHE A 19 -12.41 43.90 21.16
N PHE A 20 -12.16 43.93 22.47
CA PHE A 20 -11.47 42.87 23.18
C PHE A 20 -12.36 41.61 23.33
N LEU A 21 -13.65 41.75 23.54
CA LEU A 21 -14.63 40.66 23.54
C LEU A 21 -14.82 40.04 22.15
N PHE A 22 -14.78 40.84 21.08
CA PHE A 22 -14.81 40.34 19.71
C PHE A 22 -13.53 39.56 19.35
N PHE A 23 -12.38 39.97 19.85
CA PHE A 23 -11.11 39.26 19.64
C PHE A 23 -11.05 37.94 20.43
N LEU A 24 -11.65 37.86 21.62
CA LEU A 24 -11.74 36.60 22.39
C LEU A 24 -12.71 35.59 21.78
N CYS A 25 -13.74 36.02 21.03
CA CYS A 25 -14.61 35.10 20.31
C CYS A 25 -13.96 34.42 19.11
N PHE A 26 -12.91 34.98 18.53
CA PHE A 26 -12.17 34.37 17.41
C PHE A 26 -11.14 33.33 17.83
N THR A 27 -10.77 33.25 19.11
CA THR A 27 -9.74 32.32 19.59
C THR A 27 -10.24 30.90 19.84
N ASN A 28 -11.55 30.63 19.69
CA ASN A 28 -12.15 29.30 19.89
C ASN A 28 -12.79 28.68 18.63
N LEU A 29 -12.47 29.21 17.44
CA LEU A 29 -12.67 28.42 16.23
C LEU A 29 -11.51 27.40 16.16
N SER A 30 -11.61 26.36 16.99
CA SER A 30 -10.97 25.09 16.68
C SER A 30 -11.64 24.61 15.40
N ALA A 31 -11.06 24.95 14.26
CA ALA A 31 -11.36 24.21 13.05
C ALA A 31 -11.15 22.74 13.43
N GLN A 32 -12.21 21.97 13.44
CA GLN A 32 -12.07 20.51 13.47
C GLN A 32 -11.27 20.17 12.22
N ASN A 33 -9.96 20.02 12.39
CA ASN A 33 -9.08 19.54 11.35
C ASN A 33 -9.42 18.07 11.13
N GLU A 34 -10.48 17.81 10.37
CA GLU A 34 -10.76 16.46 9.90
C GLU A 34 -9.64 16.06 8.97
N GLN A 35 -8.75 15.21 9.47
CA GLN A 35 -7.66 14.68 8.69
C GLN A 35 -8.16 13.46 7.90
N ALA A 36 -7.87 13.41 6.61
CA ALA A 36 -8.22 12.27 5.76
C ALA A 36 -7.43 11.00 6.12
N PHE A 37 -6.27 11.15 6.75
CA PHE A 37 -5.43 10.05 7.23
C PHE A 37 -4.43 10.52 8.28
N LYS A 38 -3.84 9.57 8.97
CA LYS A 38 -2.70 9.79 9.88
C LYS A 38 -1.71 8.66 9.77
N ILE A 39 -0.42 8.96 9.89
CA ILE A 39 0.62 7.95 9.76
C ILE A 39 1.25 7.72 11.12
N TYR A 40 1.47 6.45 11.43
CA TYR A 40 2.08 5.98 12.66
C TYR A 40 3.28 5.08 12.39
N THR A 41 4.23 5.07 13.29
CA THR A 41 5.25 4.01 13.34
C THR A 41 4.64 2.72 13.90
N ALA A 42 5.34 1.60 13.79
CA ALA A 42 4.97 0.33 14.42
C ALA A 42 4.61 0.45 15.91
N LYS A 43 5.20 1.42 16.61
CA LYS A 43 4.97 1.69 18.05
C LYS A 43 3.83 2.69 18.33
N GLY A 44 3.06 3.09 17.32
CA GLY A 44 1.95 4.04 17.45
C GLY A 44 2.36 5.50 17.61
N LYS A 45 3.62 5.88 17.34
CA LYS A 45 4.04 7.27 17.30
C LYS A 45 3.64 7.90 15.97
N SER A 46 2.86 8.99 16.00
CA SER A 46 2.50 9.75 14.80
C SER A 46 3.72 10.38 14.15
N ILE A 47 3.77 10.33 12.82
CA ILE A 47 4.82 10.93 11.98
C ILE A 47 4.22 11.66 10.78
N SER A 48 5.04 12.49 10.12
CA SER A 48 4.66 13.13 8.86
C SER A 48 4.85 12.17 7.67
N TYR A 49 4.09 12.42 6.60
CA TYR A 49 4.25 11.72 5.32
C TYR A 49 5.69 11.86 4.78
N LYS A 50 6.26 13.06 4.88
CA LYS A 50 7.65 13.33 4.48
C LYS A 50 8.65 12.38 5.19
N LYS A 51 8.44 12.10 6.47
CA LYS A 51 9.31 11.17 7.22
C LYS A 51 9.20 9.73 6.68
N MET A 52 8.02 9.31 6.28
CA MET A 52 7.80 8.01 5.64
C MET A 52 8.52 7.95 4.28
N GLN A 53 8.38 8.98 3.43
CA GLN A 53 9.08 9.09 2.14
C GLN A 53 10.61 9.01 2.30
N GLU A 54 11.19 9.82 3.19
CA GLU A 54 12.64 9.83 3.48
C GLU A 54 13.16 8.49 4.01
N SER A 55 12.33 7.75 4.73
CA SER A 55 12.70 6.43 5.24
C SER A 55 12.62 5.38 4.14
N SER A 56 11.62 5.46 3.29
CA SER A 56 11.40 4.57 2.14
C SER A 56 12.52 4.71 1.10
N SER A 57 12.98 5.93 0.82
CA SER A 57 14.03 6.19 -0.17
C SER A 57 15.41 5.58 0.16
N LYS A 58 15.61 5.10 1.39
CA LYS A 58 16.86 4.46 1.85
C LYS A 58 16.81 2.93 1.79
N LYS A 59 15.77 2.37 1.19
CA LYS A 59 15.51 0.93 1.20
C LYS A 59 15.65 0.32 -0.18
N GLU A 60 15.95 -0.97 -0.21
CA GLU A 60 16.04 -1.77 -1.43
C GLU A 60 14.66 -2.28 -1.85
N LEU A 61 13.76 -2.43 -0.86
CA LEU A 61 12.40 -2.91 -1.05
C LEU A 61 11.43 -2.11 -0.17
N VAL A 62 10.35 -1.63 -0.77
CA VAL A 62 9.21 -1.07 -0.06
C VAL A 62 7.97 -1.87 -0.43
N LEU A 63 7.34 -2.52 0.55
CA LEU A 63 6.05 -3.20 0.38
C LEU A 63 4.96 -2.25 0.87
N PHE A 64 4.09 -1.83 -0.04
CA PHE A 64 2.97 -0.94 0.27
C PHE A 64 1.68 -1.74 0.36
N GLY A 65 1.30 -2.07 1.58
CA GLY A 65 0.07 -2.79 1.92
C GLY A 65 -1.15 -1.88 1.90
N GLU A 66 -2.05 -2.13 0.96
CA GLU A 66 -3.25 -1.33 0.71
C GLU A 66 -4.54 -2.00 1.17
N PHE A 67 -5.59 -1.19 1.32
CA PHE A 67 -6.96 -1.63 1.10
C PHE A 67 -7.32 -1.34 -0.34
N HIS A 68 -7.71 -2.37 -1.08
CA HIS A 68 -7.92 -2.29 -2.53
C HIS A 68 -8.99 -1.28 -2.96
N ASP A 69 -9.87 -0.88 -2.06
CA ASP A 69 -11.00 0.01 -2.29
C ASP A 69 -10.83 1.39 -1.63
N ASN A 70 -9.63 1.73 -1.13
CA ASN A 70 -9.42 2.97 -0.39
C ASN A 70 -8.70 4.06 -1.22
N PRO A 71 -9.38 5.15 -1.60
CA PRO A 71 -8.82 6.18 -2.47
C PRO A 71 -7.63 6.93 -1.87
N ILE A 72 -7.59 7.10 -0.53
CA ILE A 72 -6.46 7.75 0.14
C ILE A 72 -5.20 6.89 0.02
N THR A 73 -5.35 5.58 0.16
CA THR A 73 -4.22 4.65 0.01
C THR A 73 -3.62 4.74 -1.39
N HIS A 74 -4.46 4.71 -2.43
CA HIS A 74 -4.02 4.78 -3.83
C HIS A 74 -3.38 6.12 -4.16
N TRP A 75 -3.93 7.22 -3.65
CA TRP A 75 -3.28 8.52 -3.78
C TRP A 75 -1.90 8.55 -3.11
N LEU A 76 -1.77 8.01 -1.89
CA LEU A 76 -0.48 7.96 -1.19
C LEU A 76 0.54 7.01 -1.85
N GLN A 77 0.08 5.96 -2.53
CA GLN A 77 0.95 5.11 -3.37
C GLN A 77 1.54 5.92 -4.53
N TYR A 78 0.71 6.72 -5.20
CA TYR A 78 1.16 7.59 -6.29
C TYR A 78 2.18 8.63 -5.81
N GLU A 79 1.90 9.32 -4.71
CA GLU A 79 2.80 10.31 -4.11
C GLU A 79 4.13 9.69 -3.65
N LEU A 80 4.10 8.46 -3.09
CA LEU A 80 5.32 7.76 -2.70
C LEU A 80 6.14 7.35 -3.92
N MET A 81 5.48 6.87 -4.99
CA MET A 81 6.14 6.53 -6.25
C MET A 81 6.87 7.75 -6.83
N LEU A 82 6.23 8.92 -6.88
CA LEU A 82 6.86 10.16 -7.33
C LEU A 82 8.11 10.48 -6.51
N SER A 83 7.99 10.43 -5.18
CA SER A 83 9.11 10.71 -4.27
C SER A 83 10.28 9.73 -4.43
N LEU A 84 10.00 8.44 -4.62
CA LEU A 84 11.05 7.44 -4.86
C LEU A 84 11.67 7.61 -6.25
N TYR A 85 10.88 7.98 -7.25
CA TYR A 85 11.40 8.28 -8.58
C TYR A 85 12.36 9.47 -8.57
N ASP A 86 12.06 10.53 -7.83
CA ASP A 86 12.95 11.69 -7.71
C ASP A 86 14.35 11.30 -7.21
N VAL A 87 14.43 10.28 -6.35
CA VAL A 87 15.71 9.80 -5.79
C VAL A 87 16.38 8.74 -6.67
N HIS A 88 15.61 7.78 -7.16
CA HIS A 88 16.17 6.56 -7.78
C HIS A 88 16.10 6.57 -9.31
N GLN A 89 15.30 7.47 -9.90
CA GLN A 89 15.11 7.58 -11.34
C GLN A 89 14.77 6.21 -11.97
N THR A 90 15.38 5.81 -13.04
CA THR A 90 15.15 4.53 -13.74
C THR A 90 15.65 3.29 -12.98
N ASN A 91 16.27 3.45 -11.80
CA ASN A 91 16.56 2.35 -10.90
C ASN A 91 15.35 1.94 -10.07
N LEU A 92 14.28 2.76 -10.05
CA LEU A 92 13.00 2.39 -9.44
C LEU A 92 12.29 1.34 -10.30
N VAL A 93 11.84 0.28 -9.66
CA VAL A 93 11.00 -0.78 -10.25
C VAL A 93 9.67 -0.80 -9.51
N LEU A 94 8.56 -0.87 -10.25
CA LEU A 94 7.23 -0.97 -9.67
C LEU A 94 6.74 -2.40 -9.75
N GLY A 95 6.33 -2.98 -8.63
CA GLY A 95 5.74 -4.32 -8.55
C GLY A 95 4.24 -4.23 -8.26
N PHE A 96 3.45 -5.10 -8.89
CA PHE A 96 1.99 -5.09 -8.75
C PHE A 96 1.46 -6.49 -8.45
N GLU A 97 0.73 -6.63 -7.34
CA GLU A 97 -0.10 -7.82 -7.09
C GLU A 97 -1.21 -7.95 -8.13
N MET A 98 -1.73 -6.82 -8.60
CA MET A 98 -2.91 -6.74 -9.47
C MET A 98 -2.68 -7.26 -10.87
N PHE A 99 -1.43 -7.47 -11.27
CA PHE A 99 -1.07 -8.13 -12.53
C PHE A 99 -0.52 -9.53 -12.27
N GLU A 100 -1.07 -10.50 -12.97
CA GLU A 100 -0.65 -11.89 -12.92
C GLU A 100 0.55 -12.13 -13.86
N GLN A 101 1.45 -13.03 -13.52
CA GLN A 101 2.75 -13.20 -14.19
C GLN A 101 2.65 -13.57 -15.67
N ASP A 102 1.60 -14.30 -16.09
CA ASP A 102 1.37 -14.58 -17.52
C ASP A 102 1.04 -13.32 -18.34
N GLN A 103 0.67 -12.23 -17.68
CA GLN A 103 0.41 -10.92 -18.30
C GLN A 103 1.66 -10.04 -18.43
N GLN A 104 2.83 -10.48 -17.93
CA GLN A 104 4.06 -9.67 -17.99
C GLN A 104 4.36 -9.16 -19.40
N GLY A 105 4.28 -10.04 -20.41
CA GLY A 105 4.54 -9.65 -21.79
C GLY A 105 3.55 -8.59 -22.33
N VAL A 106 2.31 -8.59 -21.86
CA VAL A 106 1.31 -7.56 -22.23
C VAL A 106 1.64 -6.23 -21.54
N VAL A 107 2.03 -6.27 -20.27
CA VAL A 107 2.49 -5.09 -19.51
C VAL A 107 3.70 -4.47 -20.20
N ASP A 108 4.71 -5.27 -20.56
CA ASP A 108 5.94 -4.79 -21.22
C ASP A 108 5.65 -4.11 -22.55
N ARG A 109 4.75 -4.69 -23.37
CA ARG A 109 4.32 -4.12 -24.66
C ARG A 109 3.54 -2.82 -24.50
N TYR A 110 2.76 -2.68 -23.42
CA TYR A 110 2.11 -1.41 -23.11
C TYR A 110 3.11 -0.34 -22.68
N LEU A 111 4.05 -0.68 -21.82
CA LEU A 111 5.09 0.24 -21.35
C LEU A 111 6.01 0.70 -22.47
N SER A 112 6.35 -0.17 -23.43
CA SER A 112 7.15 0.18 -24.60
C SER A 112 6.40 1.04 -25.62
N GLY A 113 5.07 1.18 -25.49
CA GLY A 113 4.22 1.91 -26.43
C GLY A 113 3.78 1.09 -27.65
N GLU A 114 4.10 -0.21 -27.69
CA GLU A 114 3.63 -1.12 -28.75
C GLU A 114 2.11 -1.32 -28.70
N LEU A 115 1.54 -1.36 -27.48
CA LEU A 115 0.09 -1.39 -27.29
C LEU A 115 -0.42 -0.01 -26.87
N ASN A 116 -1.53 0.41 -27.48
CA ASN A 116 -2.31 1.52 -26.95
C ASN A 116 -3.18 1.08 -25.75
N GLU A 117 -3.82 2.04 -25.06
CA GLU A 117 -4.61 1.76 -23.87
C GLU A 117 -5.75 0.76 -24.12
N LYS A 118 -6.45 0.91 -25.26
CA LYS A 118 -7.56 0.00 -25.59
C LYS A 118 -7.05 -1.43 -25.79
N GLN A 119 -5.98 -1.62 -26.56
CA GLN A 119 -5.37 -2.92 -26.80
C GLN A 119 -4.86 -3.56 -25.50
N PHE A 120 -4.27 -2.74 -24.61
CA PHE A 120 -3.84 -3.22 -23.29
C PHE A 120 -5.04 -3.70 -22.47
N LYS A 121 -6.12 -2.91 -22.36
CA LYS A 121 -7.33 -3.30 -21.63
C LYS A 121 -7.98 -4.55 -22.19
N ASP A 122 -8.01 -4.69 -23.51
CA ASP A 122 -8.59 -5.89 -24.18
C ASP A 122 -7.73 -7.15 -23.97
N SER A 123 -6.44 -7.00 -23.62
CA SER A 123 -5.46 -8.11 -23.50
C SER A 123 -5.13 -8.48 -22.06
N CYS A 124 -5.47 -7.64 -21.08
CA CYS A 124 -5.19 -7.85 -19.66
C CYS A 124 -6.44 -8.19 -18.88
N ARG A 125 -6.30 -9.06 -17.87
CA ARG A 125 -7.32 -9.28 -16.83
C ARG A 125 -7.15 -8.20 -15.78
N LEU A 126 -7.84 -7.07 -15.96
CA LEU A 126 -7.77 -5.91 -15.09
C LEU A 126 -8.79 -6.02 -13.95
N TRP A 127 -8.43 -5.49 -12.81
CA TRP A 127 -9.35 -5.31 -11.70
C TRP A 127 -10.33 -4.16 -12.00
N GLU A 128 -11.51 -4.17 -11.38
CA GLU A 128 -12.58 -3.21 -11.64
C GLU A 128 -12.14 -1.75 -11.41
N ASN A 129 -11.31 -1.53 -10.38
CA ASN A 129 -10.75 -0.24 -10.01
C ASN A 129 -9.45 0.13 -10.77
N TYR A 130 -9.04 -0.65 -11.77
CA TYR A 130 -7.80 -0.38 -12.51
C TYR A 130 -7.70 1.05 -13.00
N THR A 131 -8.78 1.58 -13.59
CA THR A 131 -8.76 2.89 -14.26
C THR A 131 -8.50 4.04 -13.29
N THR A 132 -9.00 3.95 -12.05
CA THR A 132 -8.87 4.99 -11.03
C THR A 132 -7.60 4.80 -10.19
N ASP A 133 -7.27 3.57 -9.85
CA ASP A 133 -6.34 3.29 -8.76
C ASP A 133 -4.95 2.84 -9.26
N TYR A 134 -4.88 2.03 -10.33
CA TYR A 134 -3.60 1.46 -10.79
C TYR A 134 -3.10 2.04 -12.11
N LYS A 135 -4.02 2.50 -12.98
CA LYS A 135 -3.65 3.12 -14.26
C LYS A 135 -2.71 4.31 -14.09
N PRO A 136 -2.92 5.26 -13.14
CA PRO A 136 -2.01 6.38 -12.94
C PRO A 136 -0.57 5.95 -12.63
N LEU A 137 -0.38 4.87 -11.86
CA LEU A 137 0.93 4.31 -11.54
C LEU A 137 1.60 3.73 -12.80
N LEU A 138 0.82 2.99 -13.61
CA LEU A 138 1.32 2.35 -14.83
C LEU A 138 1.63 3.37 -15.93
N ASP A 139 0.80 4.41 -16.07
CA ASP A 139 1.03 5.50 -17.03
C ASP A 139 2.29 6.29 -16.67
N PHE A 140 2.51 6.56 -15.39
CA PHE A 140 3.75 7.17 -14.93
C PHE A 140 4.97 6.29 -15.24
N ALA A 141 4.86 4.99 -15.00
CA ALA A 141 5.91 4.03 -15.33
C ALA A 141 6.23 4.04 -16.83
N LYS A 142 5.21 4.11 -17.69
CA LYS A 142 5.34 4.23 -19.13
C LYS A 142 6.05 5.53 -19.55
N ASP A 143 5.61 6.67 -19.01
CA ASP A 143 6.22 7.98 -19.28
C ASP A 143 7.70 8.02 -18.86
N LYS A 144 8.02 7.48 -17.71
CA LYS A 144 9.37 7.47 -17.14
C LYS A 144 10.21 6.25 -17.55
N LYS A 145 9.68 5.35 -18.39
CA LYS A 145 10.35 4.13 -18.86
C LYS A 145 10.83 3.24 -17.71
N LEU A 146 10.00 3.11 -16.66
CA LEU A 146 10.29 2.25 -15.53
C LEU A 146 9.96 0.79 -15.86
N THR A 147 10.66 -0.12 -15.21
CA THR A 147 10.32 -1.55 -15.20
C THR A 147 9.11 -1.76 -14.29
N CYS A 148 8.11 -2.53 -14.77
CA CYS A 148 7.00 -3.02 -13.95
C CYS A 148 7.03 -4.55 -13.85
N ILE A 149 6.67 -5.07 -12.68
CA ILE A 149 6.58 -6.51 -12.41
C ILE A 149 5.11 -6.88 -12.28
N ALA A 150 4.61 -7.75 -13.15
CA ALA A 150 3.38 -8.50 -12.92
C ALA A 150 3.74 -9.66 -11.98
N SER A 151 3.51 -9.48 -10.68
CA SER A 151 4.15 -10.33 -9.68
C SER A 151 3.31 -11.50 -9.21
N ASN A 152 1.98 -11.45 -9.37
CA ASN A 152 1.09 -12.47 -8.80
C ASN A 152 1.05 -13.75 -9.65
N VAL A 153 0.72 -14.86 -9.01
CA VAL A 153 0.42 -16.10 -9.73
C VAL A 153 -0.95 -16.00 -10.42
N GLU A 154 -1.09 -16.58 -11.60
CA GLU A 154 -2.39 -16.64 -12.28
C GLU A 154 -3.44 -17.31 -11.39
N ARG A 155 -4.58 -16.63 -11.21
CA ARG A 155 -5.66 -17.03 -10.29
C ARG A 155 -6.10 -18.47 -10.45
N LYS A 156 -6.12 -18.99 -11.69
CA LYS A 156 -6.51 -20.38 -11.94
C LYS A 156 -5.58 -21.39 -11.25
N TYR A 157 -4.27 -21.10 -11.11
CA TYR A 157 -3.31 -22.00 -10.47
C TYR A 157 -3.39 -21.93 -8.95
N ALA A 158 -3.64 -20.75 -8.37
CA ALA A 158 -3.98 -20.63 -6.96
C ALA A 158 -5.28 -21.41 -6.64
N SER A 159 -6.28 -21.35 -7.53
CA SER A 159 -7.51 -22.12 -7.40
C SER A 159 -7.28 -23.62 -7.59
N LEU A 160 -6.38 -24.02 -8.48
CA LEU A 160 -6.01 -25.44 -8.69
C LEU A 160 -5.37 -26.00 -7.42
N LEU A 161 -4.40 -25.27 -6.85
CA LEU A 161 -3.74 -25.64 -5.59
C LEU A 161 -4.76 -25.73 -4.45
N PHE A 162 -5.63 -24.73 -4.32
CA PHE A 162 -6.69 -24.72 -3.31
C PHE A 162 -7.58 -25.95 -3.38
N LYS A 163 -8.00 -26.37 -4.59
CA LYS A 163 -8.96 -27.46 -4.80
C LYS A 163 -8.31 -28.85 -4.76
N LYS A 164 -7.09 -28.99 -5.28
CA LYS A 164 -6.47 -30.29 -5.56
C LYS A 164 -5.12 -30.49 -4.85
N GLY A 165 -4.63 -29.47 -4.11
CA GLY A 165 -3.34 -29.53 -3.41
C GLY A 165 -2.14 -29.36 -4.36
N ARG A 166 -0.94 -29.33 -3.77
CA ARG A 166 0.33 -29.01 -4.47
C ARG A 166 0.69 -29.95 -5.61
N ALA A 167 0.44 -31.25 -5.44
CA ALA A 167 0.75 -32.25 -6.46
C ALA A 167 0.05 -31.96 -7.81
N ALA A 168 -1.08 -31.26 -7.80
CA ALA A 168 -1.75 -30.89 -9.04
C ALA A 168 -0.92 -29.88 -9.88
N LEU A 169 -0.01 -29.11 -9.24
CA LEU A 169 0.87 -28.20 -9.96
C LEU A 169 2.01 -28.92 -10.69
N ASP A 170 2.35 -30.16 -10.28
CA ASP A 170 3.40 -30.96 -10.94
C ASP A 170 3.00 -31.40 -12.35
N THR A 171 1.70 -31.44 -12.64
CA THR A 171 1.17 -31.76 -13.98
C THR A 171 1.29 -30.64 -15.00
N LEU A 172 1.64 -29.43 -14.55
CA LEU A 172 1.80 -28.25 -15.41
C LEU A 172 3.12 -28.30 -16.17
N SER A 173 3.13 -27.74 -17.39
CA SER A 173 4.34 -27.66 -18.19
C SER A 173 5.44 -26.82 -17.51
N PRO A 174 6.73 -27.05 -17.82
CA PRO A 174 7.84 -26.26 -17.25
C PRO A 174 7.67 -24.76 -17.49
N LEU A 175 7.16 -24.36 -18.66
CA LEU A 175 6.90 -22.96 -18.99
C LEU A 175 5.90 -22.33 -18.00
N ILE A 176 4.77 -23.00 -17.74
CA ILE A 176 3.76 -22.53 -16.80
C ILE A 176 4.35 -22.48 -15.39
N ARG A 177 5.08 -23.52 -14.95
CA ARG A 177 5.71 -23.54 -13.63
C ARG A 177 6.78 -22.45 -13.45
N SER A 178 7.40 -21.99 -14.51
CA SER A 178 8.35 -20.87 -14.42
C SER A 178 7.69 -19.54 -14.01
N GLN A 179 6.38 -19.41 -14.23
CA GLN A 179 5.58 -18.23 -13.92
C GLN A 179 5.01 -18.20 -12.48
N MET A 180 5.49 -19.05 -11.60
CA MET A 180 5.02 -19.15 -10.21
C MET A 180 6.15 -19.58 -9.28
N ALA A 181 5.89 -19.57 -7.98
CA ALA A 181 6.81 -20.17 -7.00
C ALA A 181 6.97 -21.69 -7.26
N ASP A 182 8.02 -22.26 -6.70
CA ASP A 182 8.20 -23.71 -6.69
C ASP A 182 7.01 -24.38 -5.99
N ASN A 183 6.58 -25.55 -6.49
CA ASN A 183 5.44 -26.28 -5.93
C ASN A 183 5.67 -26.69 -4.46
N TYR A 184 6.93 -26.82 -4.06
CA TYR A 184 7.33 -27.20 -2.70
C TYR A 184 7.79 -26.00 -1.86
N PHE A 185 7.29 -24.78 -2.22
CA PHE A 185 7.56 -23.58 -1.42
C PHE A 185 7.34 -23.85 0.08
N LYS A 186 8.19 -23.26 0.91
CA LYS A 186 8.09 -23.40 2.37
C LYS A 186 6.74 -22.83 2.84
N LEU A 187 6.09 -23.51 3.77
CA LEU A 187 4.85 -23.06 4.40
C LEU A 187 5.00 -23.11 5.91
N ASP A 188 4.93 -21.97 6.54
CA ASP A 188 4.85 -21.85 8.00
C ASP A 188 3.43 -21.45 8.40
N THR A 189 2.64 -22.43 8.83
CA THR A 189 1.25 -22.21 9.23
C THR A 189 1.09 -21.56 10.60
N THR A 190 2.19 -21.24 11.29
CA THR A 190 2.20 -20.55 12.59
C THR A 190 2.26 -19.03 12.42
N LEU A 191 2.48 -18.53 11.22
CA LEU A 191 2.45 -17.10 10.93
C LEU A 191 1.04 -16.53 11.22
N SER A 192 1.00 -15.42 11.96
CA SER A 192 -0.28 -14.83 12.43
C SER A 192 -1.22 -14.48 11.28
N GLN A 193 -0.71 -14.03 10.13
CA GLN A 193 -1.53 -13.75 8.94
C GLN A 193 -2.16 -15.03 8.38
N TYR A 194 -1.44 -16.15 8.34
CA TYR A 194 -2.01 -17.42 7.89
C TYR A 194 -2.97 -18.03 8.90
N ILE A 195 -2.76 -17.78 10.21
CA ILE A 195 -3.74 -18.12 11.23
C ILE A 195 -5.03 -17.33 11.01
N ALA A 196 -4.93 -16.01 10.79
CA ALA A 196 -6.09 -15.16 10.50
C ALA A 196 -6.85 -15.61 9.25
N VAL A 197 -6.15 -15.93 8.15
CA VAL A 197 -6.78 -16.48 6.94
C VAL A 197 -7.54 -17.80 7.24
N ARG A 198 -6.95 -18.69 8.04
CA ARG A 198 -7.59 -19.95 8.42
C ARG A 198 -8.86 -19.71 9.26
N GLU A 199 -8.84 -18.74 10.16
CA GLU A 199 -9.96 -18.39 11.03
C GLU A 199 -11.10 -17.72 10.27
N MET A 200 -10.78 -16.88 9.27
CA MET A 200 -11.79 -16.29 8.39
C MET A 200 -12.55 -17.33 7.55
N PHE A 201 -11.94 -18.47 7.27
CA PHE A 201 -12.52 -19.53 6.42
C PHE A 201 -12.48 -20.89 7.12
N PRO A 202 -13.24 -21.13 8.22
CA PRO A 202 -13.11 -22.33 9.07
C PRO A 202 -13.24 -23.65 8.29
N SER A 203 -14.14 -23.72 7.30
CA SER A 203 -14.37 -24.93 6.50
C SER A 203 -13.38 -25.15 5.36
N LYS A 204 -12.61 -24.13 4.96
CA LYS A 204 -11.71 -24.12 3.80
C LYS A 204 -10.29 -23.62 4.16
N GLY A 205 -10.03 -23.36 5.42
CA GLY A 205 -8.86 -22.62 5.89
C GLY A 205 -7.53 -23.19 5.44
N LYS A 206 -7.35 -24.53 5.44
CA LYS A 206 -6.08 -25.13 4.96
C LYS A 206 -5.78 -24.77 3.52
N GLY A 207 -6.73 -24.96 2.61
CA GLY A 207 -6.55 -24.63 1.20
C GLY A 207 -6.40 -23.13 0.95
N MET A 208 -7.11 -22.30 1.73
CA MET A 208 -6.97 -20.83 1.64
C MET A 208 -5.59 -20.37 2.08
N VAL A 209 -5.05 -20.91 3.18
CA VAL A 209 -3.69 -20.61 3.63
C VAL A 209 -2.66 -21.03 2.59
N GLU A 210 -2.77 -22.23 2.01
CA GLU A 210 -1.87 -22.68 0.95
C GLU A 210 -1.94 -21.79 -0.29
N ALA A 211 -3.14 -21.36 -0.71
CA ALA A 211 -3.32 -20.47 -1.85
C ALA A 211 -2.76 -19.07 -1.58
N GLN A 212 -2.95 -18.53 -0.36
CA GLN A 212 -2.37 -17.26 0.05
C GLN A 212 -0.85 -17.32 0.05
N ALA A 213 -0.29 -18.34 0.71
CA ALA A 213 1.16 -18.56 0.77
C ALA A 213 1.79 -18.76 -0.62
N PHE A 214 1.08 -19.39 -1.54
CA PHE A 214 1.52 -19.57 -2.92
C PHE A 214 1.60 -18.24 -3.68
N LYS A 215 0.64 -17.34 -3.48
CA LYS A 215 0.70 -15.98 -4.01
C LYS A 215 1.89 -15.23 -3.42
N ASP A 216 2.05 -15.25 -2.09
CA ASP A 216 3.14 -14.57 -1.40
C ASP A 216 4.52 -15.05 -1.90
N ALA A 217 4.71 -16.36 -1.99
CA ALA A 217 5.94 -16.95 -2.50
C ALA A 217 6.19 -16.58 -3.98
N THR A 218 5.13 -16.50 -4.79
CA THR A 218 5.26 -16.12 -6.21
C THR A 218 5.64 -14.65 -6.34
N MET A 219 4.96 -13.75 -5.62
CA MET A 219 5.31 -12.33 -5.62
C MET A 219 6.75 -12.12 -5.13
N ALA A 220 7.15 -12.79 -4.05
CA ALA A 220 8.51 -12.74 -3.53
C ALA A 220 9.55 -13.15 -4.57
N LYS A 221 9.31 -14.26 -5.30
CA LYS A 221 10.20 -14.74 -6.38
C LYS A 221 10.43 -13.67 -7.45
N PHE A 222 9.37 -13.03 -7.95
CA PHE A 222 9.50 -12.06 -9.02
C PHE A 222 10.05 -10.71 -8.53
N ILE A 223 9.75 -10.31 -7.30
CA ILE A 223 10.40 -9.16 -6.66
C ILE A 223 11.92 -9.41 -6.57
N MET A 224 12.36 -10.56 -6.02
CA MET A 224 13.78 -10.87 -5.87
C MET A 224 14.52 -10.96 -7.21
N LYS A 225 13.84 -11.39 -8.28
CA LYS A 225 14.42 -11.42 -9.63
C LYS A 225 14.84 -10.02 -10.09
N GLU A 226 14.09 -8.99 -9.74
CA GLU A 226 14.38 -7.61 -10.12
C GLU A 226 15.25 -6.85 -9.10
N MET A 227 15.40 -7.34 -7.88
CA MET A 227 16.27 -6.76 -6.84
C MET A 227 17.75 -7.03 -7.13
N LYS A 228 18.24 -6.57 -8.27
CA LYS A 228 19.61 -6.72 -8.75
C LYS A 228 20.15 -5.36 -9.18
N ASN A 229 21.46 -5.22 -9.25
CA ASN A 229 22.13 -4.06 -9.84
C ASN A 229 21.70 -2.70 -9.24
N ASN A 230 21.57 -2.61 -7.91
CA ASN A 230 21.16 -1.41 -7.19
C ASN A 230 19.73 -0.91 -7.53
N LYS A 231 18.87 -1.76 -8.06
CA LYS A 231 17.47 -1.42 -8.26
C LYS A 231 16.72 -1.41 -6.92
N VAL A 232 15.77 -0.49 -6.82
CA VAL A 232 14.85 -0.34 -5.68
C VAL A 232 13.47 -0.75 -6.12
N VAL A 233 12.82 -1.65 -5.39
CA VAL A 233 11.47 -2.12 -5.71
C VAL A 233 10.46 -1.46 -4.78
N LEU A 234 9.47 -0.77 -5.36
CA LEU A 234 8.22 -0.39 -4.71
C LEU A 234 7.13 -1.35 -5.18
N HIS A 235 6.60 -2.15 -4.27
CA HIS A 235 5.60 -3.16 -4.58
C HIS A 235 4.25 -2.82 -3.94
N PHE A 236 3.19 -2.81 -4.74
CA PHE A 236 1.81 -2.56 -4.34
C PHE A 236 1.09 -3.88 -4.15
N ASN A 237 0.59 -4.11 -2.94
CA ASN A 237 -0.09 -5.35 -2.57
C ASN A 237 -1.16 -5.09 -1.50
N GLY A 238 -2.16 -5.94 -1.41
CA GLY A 238 -3.07 -5.90 -0.28
C GLY A 238 -2.33 -6.10 1.04
N ALA A 239 -2.74 -5.38 2.10
CA ALA A 239 -2.04 -5.36 3.39
C ALA A 239 -1.79 -6.76 3.97
N PHE A 240 -2.71 -7.71 3.75
CA PHE A 240 -2.56 -9.10 4.19
C PHE A 240 -1.32 -9.81 3.65
N HIS A 241 -0.76 -9.37 2.52
CA HIS A 241 0.43 -9.95 1.91
C HIS A 241 1.75 -9.45 2.52
N SER A 242 1.72 -8.41 3.39
CA SER A 242 2.93 -7.83 3.98
C SER A 242 2.81 -7.44 5.45
N ASP A 243 1.61 -7.50 6.05
CA ASP A 243 1.39 -7.17 7.46
C ASP A 243 2.22 -8.07 8.38
N TYR A 244 2.65 -7.49 9.50
CA TYR A 244 3.50 -8.12 10.51
C TYR A 244 4.84 -8.63 9.97
N TYR A 245 5.33 -8.05 8.85
CA TYR A 245 6.57 -8.47 8.17
C TYR A 245 6.51 -9.91 7.66
N GLN A 246 5.29 -10.41 7.42
CA GLN A 246 5.00 -11.77 6.97
C GLN A 246 4.73 -11.81 5.46
N GLY A 247 4.13 -12.87 4.97
CA GLY A 247 3.78 -13.02 3.56
C GLY A 247 4.98 -12.83 2.64
N ILE A 248 4.91 -11.88 1.73
CA ILE A 248 5.96 -11.59 0.73
C ILE A 248 7.32 -11.38 1.39
N LEU A 249 7.38 -10.54 2.45
CA LEU A 249 8.64 -10.23 3.10
C LEU A 249 9.26 -11.46 3.78
N TRP A 250 8.44 -12.30 4.40
CA TRP A 250 8.92 -13.52 5.02
C TRP A 250 9.61 -14.45 4.01
N TYR A 251 9.05 -14.63 2.80
CA TYR A 251 9.67 -15.42 1.74
C TYR A 251 10.98 -14.79 1.26
N ILE A 252 11.01 -13.49 1.06
CA ILE A 252 12.25 -12.79 0.65
C ILE A 252 13.35 -12.97 1.70
N GLN A 253 13.02 -12.87 2.97
CA GLN A 253 13.98 -13.03 4.07
C GLN A 253 14.52 -14.46 4.22
N GLN A 254 13.81 -15.50 3.76
CA GLN A 254 14.35 -16.86 3.72
C GLN A 254 15.57 -16.97 2.78
N GLU A 255 15.57 -16.18 1.69
CA GLU A 255 16.64 -16.20 0.69
C GLU A 255 17.63 -15.03 0.84
N LYS A 256 17.15 -13.88 1.32
CA LYS A 256 17.91 -12.64 1.52
C LYS A 256 17.68 -12.09 2.93
N PRO A 257 18.24 -12.70 3.98
CA PRO A 257 17.99 -12.28 5.37
C PRO A 257 18.40 -10.83 5.68
N ALA A 258 19.38 -10.29 4.94
CA ALA A 258 19.92 -8.94 5.13
C ALA A 258 19.22 -7.89 4.26
N VAL A 259 18.10 -8.22 3.61
CA VAL A 259 17.37 -7.26 2.75
C VAL A 259 16.97 -6.02 3.54
N LYS A 260 17.30 -4.84 2.99
CA LYS A 260 16.88 -3.55 3.56
C LYS A 260 15.46 -3.24 3.12
N ALA A 261 14.49 -3.91 3.71
CA ALA A 261 13.09 -3.71 3.42
C ALA A 261 12.43 -2.67 4.35
N LEU A 262 11.28 -2.16 3.92
CA LEU A 262 10.36 -1.35 4.69
C LEU A 262 8.94 -1.78 4.30
N THR A 263 8.08 -1.93 5.31
CA THR A 263 6.67 -2.23 5.09
C THR A 263 5.79 -1.03 5.46
N ILE A 264 4.76 -0.80 4.67
CA ILE A 264 3.68 0.14 4.92
C ILE A 264 2.40 -0.67 4.96
N SER A 265 1.54 -0.43 5.94
CA SER A 265 0.21 -1.06 6.05
C SER A 265 -0.86 0.01 6.12
N THR A 266 -2.01 -0.25 5.54
CA THR A 266 -3.21 0.57 5.68
C THR A 266 -4.15 -0.07 6.68
N VAL A 267 -4.69 0.72 7.61
CA VAL A 267 -5.69 0.31 8.58
C VAL A 267 -6.85 1.30 8.60
N SER A 268 -8.04 0.84 8.93
CA SER A 268 -9.23 1.66 9.08
C SER A 268 -9.73 1.61 10.52
N GLN A 269 -10.02 2.78 11.12
CA GLN A 269 -10.58 2.89 12.46
C GLN A 269 -11.43 4.17 12.61
N LYS A 270 -12.30 4.21 13.63
CA LYS A 270 -13.20 5.35 13.87
C LYS A 270 -12.46 6.62 14.22
N ASN A 271 -11.46 6.53 15.07
CA ASN A 271 -10.67 7.67 15.52
C ASN A 271 -9.23 7.54 15.05
N ILE A 272 -8.86 8.30 14.06
CA ILE A 272 -7.51 8.27 13.50
C ILE A 272 -6.47 9.04 14.32
N ASN A 273 -6.85 9.71 15.41
CA ASN A 273 -5.91 10.51 16.21
C ASN A 273 -5.02 9.69 17.16
N LYS A 274 -5.36 8.43 17.38
CA LYS A 274 -4.57 7.48 18.13
C LYS A 274 -4.70 6.11 17.48
N LEU A 275 -3.57 5.47 17.18
CA LEU A 275 -3.58 4.13 16.60
C LEU A 275 -4.12 3.12 17.64
N ASP A 276 -5.06 2.29 17.22
CA ASP A 276 -5.61 1.23 18.05
C ASP A 276 -4.54 0.16 18.35
N THR A 277 -4.61 -0.43 19.54
CA THR A 277 -3.57 -1.35 20.01
C THR A 277 -3.42 -2.60 19.14
N GLU A 278 -4.50 -3.08 18.53
CA GLU A 278 -4.52 -4.21 17.59
C GLU A 278 -3.77 -3.93 16.29
N ASN A 279 -3.57 -2.65 15.95
CA ASN A 279 -2.84 -2.22 14.76
C ASN A 279 -1.34 -1.99 15.01
N LEU A 280 -0.89 -2.06 16.28
CA LEU A 280 0.54 -1.93 16.60
C LEU A 280 1.34 -3.09 16.01
N GLY A 281 2.53 -2.78 15.53
CA GLY A 281 3.46 -3.77 14.99
C GLY A 281 3.13 -4.31 13.60
N LYS A 282 2.05 -3.87 12.96
CA LYS A 282 1.68 -4.37 11.62
C LYS A 282 2.72 -4.07 10.54
N ALA A 283 3.35 -2.90 10.62
CA ALA A 283 4.34 -2.47 9.63
C ALA A 283 5.29 -1.42 10.23
N ASP A 284 6.35 -1.06 9.52
CA ASP A 284 7.22 0.07 9.91
C ASP A 284 6.43 1.37 9.97
N PHE A 285 5.54 1.57 9.00
CA PHE A 285 4.60 2.68 8.96
C PHE A 285 3.17 2.18 8.71
N ILE A 286 2.24 2.77 9.45
CA ILE A 286 0.82 2.40 9.42
C ILE A 286 0.03 3.63 9.02
N ILE A 287 -0.59 3.60 7.85
CA ILE A 287 -1.51 4.61 7.35
C ILE A 287 -2.89 4.30 7.93
N CYS A 288 -3.34 5.17 8.81
CA CYS A 288 -4.65 5.06 9.44
C CYS A 288 -5.64 5.96 8.73
N VAL A 289 -6.69 5.38 8.15
CA VAL A 289 -7.78 6.08 7.47
C VAL A 289 -9.08 5.97 8.26
N PRO A 290 -9.98 6.97 8.20
CA PRO A 290 -11.26 6.88 8.90
C PRO A 290 -12.18 5.83 8.27
N GLU A 291 -12.93 5.08 9.09
CA GLU A 291 -13.93 4.11 8.62
C GLU A 291 -15.04 4.73 7.76
N SER A 292 -15.27 6.04 7.91
CA SER A 292 -16.24 6.80 7.12
C SER A 292 -15.75 7.15 5.71
N MET A 293 -14.50 6.80 5.35
CA MET A 293 -13.96 7.06 4.01
C MET A 293 -14.77 6.30 2.96
N THR A 294 -15.20 7.02 1.91
CA THR A 294 -15.87 6.40 0.75
C THR A 294 -14.91 5.49 0.00
N LYS A 295 -15.44 4.41 -0.52
CA LYS A 295 -14.68 3.39 -1.25
C LYS A 295 -14.70 3.67 -2.75
N THR A 296 -13.70 3.18 -3.50
CA THR A 296 -13.59 3.35 -4.95
C THR A 296 -14.47 2.38 -5.75
N HIS A 297 -14.89 1.28 -5.13
CA HIS A 297 -15.79 0.24 -5.72
C HIS A 297 -16.49 -0.60 -4.65
#